data_67fc5ae9d2131124e084a0b8d3597753
#
_entry.id   67fc5ae9d2131124e084a0b8d3597753
#
_cell.length_a   1.000
_cell.length_b   1.000
_cell.length_c   1.000
_cell.angle_alpha   90.00
_cell.angle_beta   90.00
_cell.angle_gamma   90.00
#
_symmetry.space_group_name_H-M   'P 1'
#
loop_
_entity.id
_entity.type
_entity.pdbx_description
1 polymer ?
#
loop_
_entity_poly.entity_id
_entity_poly.type
_entity_poly.pdbx_seq_one_letter_code
_entity_poly.pdbx_strand_id
1 'polypeptide(L)'
;MLQFTPLQLFKNLSDETRLSIVLLLREMGELCVCDLGMALEQSQPKISRHLAMLRESGILQDRKQGKWVHYRLSPHIPSWAAQIIEQAWLSQQDDVQTIARKLASVNCSGSGKAVCI
;
A
#
# COMPACT_ATOMS: atom_id res chain seq x y z
N MET A 1 4.30 -20.81 -13.02
CA MET A 1 5.12 -20.03 -12.12
C MET A 1 4.93 -18.54 -12.30
N LEU A 2 4.86 -17.88 -11.20
CA LEU A 2 4.66 -16.44 -11.22
C LEU A 2 5.90 -15.74 -11.73
N GLN A 3 5.72 -14.85 -12.66
CA GLN A 3 6.83 -14.08 -13.19
C GLN A 3 6.65 -12.62 -12.86
N PHE A 4 7.59 -12.07 -12.12
CA PHE A 4 7.57 -10.68 -11.76
C PHE A 4 8.41 -9.92 -12.76
N THR A 5 7.76 -9.20 -13.65
CA THR A 5 8.44 -8.51 -14.74
C THR A 5 8.24 -7.01 -14.64
N PRO A 6 9.11 -6.21 -15.29
CA PRO A 6 8.90 -4.76 -15.31
C PRO A 6 7.53 -4.38 -15.88
N LEU A 7 7.05 -5.08 -16.87
CA LEU A 7 5.75 -4.77 -17.45
C LEU A 7 4.64 -4.96 -16.42
N GLN A 8 4.69 -6.06 -15.66
CA GLN A 8 3.73 -6.29 -14.60
C GLN A 8 3.79 -5.18 -13.57
N LEU A 9 4.98 -4.80 -13.15
CA LEU A 9 5.14 -3.74 -12.18
C LEU A 9 4.56 -2.43 -12.69
N PHE A 10 4.92 -2.04 -13.90
CA PHE A 10 4.47 -0.77 -14.44
C PHE A 10 2.96 -0.75 -14.67
N LYS A 11 2.39 -1.86 -15.10
CA LYS A 11 0.95 -1.95 -15.26
C LYS A 11 0.23 -1.71 -13.93
N ASN A 12 0.75 -2.30 -12.87
CA ASN A 12 0.12 -2.13 -11.57
C ASN A 12 0.33 -0.73 -11.02
N LEU A 13 1.47 -0.11 -11.30
CA LEU A 13 1.74 1.23 -10.81
C LEU A 13 1.18 2.33 -11.69
N SER A 14 0.58 1.99 -12.81
CA SER A 14 0.06 3.00 -13.73
C SER A 14 -1.31 3.52 -13.32
N ASP A 15 -1.85 3.07 -12.23
CA ASP A 15 -3.10 3.58 -11.67
C ASP A 15 -2.78 4.44 -10.46
N GLU A 16 -3.41 5.62 -10.39
CA GLU A 16 -3.12 6.58 -9.33
C GLU A 16 -3.33 6.00 -7.94
N THR A 17 -4.45 5.30 -7.76
CA THR A 17 -4.75 4.72 -6.44
C THR A 17 -3.75 3.64 -6.06
N ARG A 18 -3.43 2.75 -7.00
CA ARG A 18 -2.48 1.69 -6.71
C ARG A 18 -1.08 2.23 -6.44
N LEU A 19 -0.66 3.22 -7.22
CA LEU A 19 0.64 3.84 -6.96
C LEU A 19 0.67 4.47 -5.58
N SER A 20 -0.39 5.19 -5.23
CA SER A 20 -0.46 5.83 -3.91
C SER A 20 -0.42 4.81 -2.78
N ILE A 21 -1.10 3.68 -2.95
CA ILE A 21 -1.07 2.61 -1.95
C ILE A 21 0.36 2.12 -1.76
N VAL A 22 1.06 1.85 -2.85
CA VAL A 22 2.42 1.31 -2.78
C VAL A 22 3.36 2.30 -2.10
N LEU A 23 3.28 3.57 -2.47
CA LEU A 23 4.15 4.58 -1.89
C LEU A 23 3.85 4.81 -0.42
N LEU A 24 2.58 4.78 -0.05
CA LEU A 24 2.20 4.96 1.34
C LEU A 24 2.68 3.78 2.20
N LEU A 25 2.60 2.57 1.67
CA LEU A 25 3.13 1.41 2.37
C LEU A 25 4.64 1.45 2.48
N ARG A 26 5.30 1.96 1.46
CA ARG A 26 6.75 2.16 1.55
C ARG A 26 7.08 3.13 2.69
N GLU A 27 6.27 4.16 2.86
CA GLU A 27 6.50 5.17 3.90
C GLU A 27 6.18 4.64 5.29
N MET A 28 5.06 3.95 5.44
CA MET A 28 4.53 3.63 6.75
C MET A 28 4.74 2.17 7.16
N GLY A 29 5.14 1.32 6.23
CA GLY A 29 5.42 -0.07 6.51
C GLY A 29 4.23 -0.97 6.31
N GLU A 30 3.25 -0.89 7.18
CA GLU A 30 2.11 -1.80 7.13
C GLU A 30 0.83 -1.03 7.49
N LEU A 31 -0.23 -1.22 6.71
CA LEU A 31 -1.49 -0.55 6.93
C LEU A 31 -2.65 -1.49 6.62
N CYS A 32 -3.78 -1.27 7.28
CA CYS A 32 -5.00 -2.01 6.97
C CYS A 32 -5.82 -1.26 5.93
N VAL A 33 -6.87 -1.93 5.44
CA VAL A 33 -7.75 -1.35 4.40
C VAL A 33 -8.34 -0.04 4.89
N CYS A 34 -8.75 0.01 6.14
CA CYS A 34 -9.35 1.20 6.72
C CYS A 34 -8.41 2.41 6.66
N ASP A 35 -7.14 2.18 7.03
CA ASP A 35 -6.14 3.24 6.98
C ASP A 35 -5.98 3.78 5.57
N LEU A 36 -5.89 2.87 4.61
CA LEU A 36 -5.68 3.26 3.23
C LEU A 36 -6.89 4.00 2.67
N GLY A 37 -8.08 3.55 3.02
CA GLY A 37 -9.30 4.23 2.57
C GLY A 37 -9.38 5.64 3.10
N MET A 38 -9.03 5.82 4.37
CA MET A 38 -9.03 7.15 4.96
C MET A 38 -7.98 8.05 4.34
N ALA A 39 -6.77 7.52 4.19
CA ALA A 39 -5.66 8.30 3.69
C ALA A 39 -5.89 8.77 2.26
N LEU A 40 -6.48 7.91 1.43
CA LEU A 40 -6.66 8.20 0.02
C LEU A 40 -8.07 8.68 -0.33
N GLU A 41 -8.95 8.76 0.66
CA GLU A 41 -10.32 9.21 0.49
C GLU A 41 -11.06 8.38 -0.56
N GLN A 42 -10.93 7.07 -0.44
CA GLN A 42 -11.55 6.12 -1.34
C GLN A 42 -12.37 5.13 -0.53
N SER A 43 -13.41 4.58 -1.14
CA SER A 43 -14.24 3.60 -0.46
C SER A 43 -13.48 2.31 -0.20
N GLN A 44 -13.87 1.59 0.85
CA GLN A 44 -13.24 0.32 1.17
C GLN A 44 -13.35 -0.70 0.04
N PRO A 45 -14.49 -0.86 -0.63
CA PRO A 45 -14.55 -1.82 -1.74
C PRO A 45 -13.57 -1.48 -2.85
N LYS A 46 -13.39 -0.20 -3.16
CA LYS A 46 -12.45 0.20 -4.19
C LYS A 46 -11.01 -0.09 -3.77
N ILE A 47 -10.66 0.27 -2.54
CA ILE A 47 -9.32 -0.01 -2.02
C ILE A 47 -9.06 -1.51 -1.99
N SER A 48 -10.03 -2.30 -1.52
CA SER A 48 -9.88 -3.74 -1.45
C SER A 48 -9.61 -4.35 -2.82
N ARG A 49 -10.28 -3.84 -3.84
CA ARG A 49 -10.09 -4.33 -5.21
C ARG A 49 -8.68 -4.07 -5.69
N HIS A 50 -8.17 -2.86 -5.44
CA HIS A 50 -6.81 -2.52 -5.83
C HIS A 50 -5.78 -3.32 -5.03
N LEU A 51 -6.03 -3.53 -3.75
CA LEU A 51 -5.13 -4.33 -2.92
C LEU A 51 -5.06 -5.76 -3.42
N ALA A 52 -6.19 -6.33 -3.84
CA ALA A 52 -6.20 -7.69 -4.38
C ALA A 52 -5.35 -7.78 -5.63
N MET A 53 -5.45 -6.79 -6.52
CA MET A 53 -4.65 -6.77 -7.74
C MET A 53 -3.16 -6.71 -7.42
N LEU A 54 -2.78 -5.86 -6.48
CA LEU A 54 -1.39 -5.71 -6.08
C LEU A 54 -0.86 -6.97 -5.40
N ARG A 55 -1.70 -7.60 -4.58
CA ARG A 55 -1.30 -8.84 -3.91
C ARG A 55 -1.08 -9.95 -4.93
N GLU A 56 -1.99 -10.07 -5.88
CA GLU A 56 -1.90 -11.14 -6.88
C GLU A 56 -0.70 -10.95 -7.80
N SER A 57 -0.27 -9.71 -8.00
CA SER A 57 0.91 -9.44 -8.83
C SER A 57 2.21 -9.70 -8.09
N GLY A 58 2.16 -9.90 -6.78
CA GLY A 58 3.35 -10.13 -5.99
C GLY A 58 3.97 -8.89 -5.37
N ILE A 59 3.38 -7.73 -5.60
CA ILE A 59 3.90 -6.48 -5.05
C ILE A 59 3.60 -6.37 -3.56
N LEU A 60 2.41 -6.80 -3.16
CA LEU A 60 2.00 -6.72 -1.76
C LEU A 60 1.82 -8.11 -1.16
N GLN A 61 1.93 -8.12 0.15
CA GLN A 61 1.66 -9.29 0.96
C GLN A 61 0.67 -8.88 2.04
N ASP A 62 -0.28 -9.75 2.33
CA ASP A 62 -1.23 -9.48 3.39
C ASP A 62 -0.95 -10.37 4.58
N ARG A 63 -1.47 -9.93 5.73
CA ARG A 63 -1.32 -10.67 6.98
C ARG A 63 -2.60 -10.49 7.78
N LYS A 64 -3.19 -11.58 8.19
CA LYS A 64 -4.36 -11.55 9.04
C LYS A 64 -3.94 -11.55 10.50
N GLN A 65 -4.59 -10.68 11.27
CA GLN A 65 -4.39 -10.66 12.71
C GLN A 65 -5.76 -10.45 13.34
N GLY A 66 -6.36 -11.53 13.81
CA GLY A 66 -7.72 -11.51 14.28
C GLY A 66 -8.67 -11.20 13.12
N LYS A 67 -9.46 -10.16 13.27
CA LYS A 67 -10.37 -9.69 12.22
C LYS A 67 -9.69 -8.81 11.20
N TRP A 68 -8.48 -8.36 11.47
CA TRP A 68 -7.86 -7.31 10.69
C TRP A 68 -6.97 -7.90 9.62
N VAL A 69 -6.99 -7.31 8.43
CA VAL A 69 -6.07 -7.68 7.37
C VAL A 69 -5.16 -6.49 7.13
N HIS A 70 -3.88 -6.72 7.28
CA HIS A 70 -2.85 -5.70 7.08
C HIS A 70 -2.08 -5.99 5.81
N TYR A 71 -1.67 -4.95 5.13
CA TYR A 71 -0.94 -5.07 3.88
C TYR A 71 0.42 -4.39 4.00
N ARG A 72 1.40 -4.97 3.35
CA ARG A 72 2.75 -4.39 3.29
C ARG A 72 3.38 -4.76 1.96
N LEU A 73 4.46 -4.07 1.63
CA LEU A 73 5.24 -4.45 0.45
C LEU A 73 5.82 -5.83 0.67
N SER A 74 5.75 -6.67 -0.35
CA SER A 74 6.28 -8.03 -0.23
C SER A 74 7.78 -7.98 -0.03
N PRO A 75 8.33 -8.75 0.93
CA PRO A 75 9.78 -8.85 1.08
C PRO A 75 10.45 -9.62 -0.03
N HIS A 76 9.66 -10.22 -0.91
CA HIS A 76 10.19 -11.06 -1.99
C HIS A 76 10.25 -10.37 -3.33
N ILE A 77 9.92 -9.07 -3.41
CA ILE A 77 10.04 -8.38 -4.69
C ILE A 77 11.50 -8.26 -5.06
N PRO A 78 11.82 -8.38 -6.37
CA PRO A 78 13.21 -8.26 -6.81
C PRO A 78 13.81 -6.90 -6.47
N SER A 79 15.11 -6.85 -6.32
CA SER A 79 15.75 -5.59 -5.95
C SER A 79 15.54 -4.50 -6.99
N TRP A 80 15.48 -4.86 -8.28
CA TRP A 80 15.25 -3.84 -9.30
C TRP A 80 13.86 -3.22 -9.14
N ALA A 81 12.87 -4.01 -8.74
CA ALA A 81 11.52 -3.50 -8.51
C ALA A 81 11.47 -2.62 -7.27
N ALA A 82 12.16 -3.05 -6.22
CA ALA A 82 12.25 -2.24 -5.00
C ALA A 82 12.89 -0.90 -5.28
N GLN A 83 13.91 -0.88 -6.14
CA GLN A 83 14.57 0.36 -6.50
C GLN A 83 13.66 1.30 -7.30
N ILE A 84 12.83 0.74 -8.16
CA ILE A 84 11.86 1.56 -8.89
C ILE A 84 10.87 2.20 -7.93
N ILE A 85 10.37 1.42 -6.99
CA ILE A 85 9.43 1.94 -5.99
C ILE A 85 10.13 3.01 -5.15
N GLU A 86 11.38 2.78 -4.78
CA GLU A 86 12.13 3.74 -3.99
C GLU A 86 12.31 5.06 -4.73
N GLN A 87 12.63 5.00 -6.01
CA GLN A 87 12.78 6.22 -6.81
C GLN A 87 11.47 6.95 -6.97
N ALA A 88 10.37 6.22 -7.18
CA ALA A 88 9.06 6.83 -7.24
C ALA A 88 8.69 7.49 -5.92
N TRP A 89 8.99 6.83 -4.81
CA TRP A 89 8.74 7.39 -3.48
C TRP A 89 9.53 8.69 -3.28
N LEU A 90 10.80 8.70 -3.69
CA LEU A 90 11.62 9.90 -3.56
C LEU A 90 11.02 11.08 -4.33
N SER A 91 10.46 10.83 -5.50
CA SER A 91 9.88 11.90 -6.31
C SER A 91 8.61 12.46 -5.70
N GLN A 92 7.91 11.69 -4.87
CA GLN A 92 6.65 12.08 -4.25
C GLN A 92 6.77 12.18 -2.73
N GLN A 93 7.97 12.29 -2.22
CA GLN A 93 8.23 12.15 -0.80
C GLN A 93 7.42 13.15 0.04
N ASP A 94 7.36 14.40 -0.39
CA ASP A 94 6.65 15.41 0.38
C ASP A 94 5.17 15.12 0.47
N ASP A 95 4.56 14.73 -0.66
CA ASP A 95 3.13 14.43 -0.69
C ASP A 95 2.82 13.19 0.15
N VAL A 96 3.64 12.17 0.02
CA VAL A 96 3.42 10.92 0.76
C VAL A 96 3.58 11.17 2.26
N GLN A 97 4.59 11.94 2.65
CA GLN A 97 4.81 12.22 4.07
C GLN A 97 3.69 13.08 4.65
N THR A 98 3.11 13.96 3.85
CA THR A 98 1.97 14.74 4.30
C THR A 98 0.78 13.85 4.60
N ILE A 99 0.50 12.90 3.71
CA ILE A 99 -0.59 11.95 3.92
C ILE A 99 -0.29 11.07 5.14
N ALA A 100 0.94 10.62 5.27
CA ALA A 100 1.34 9.76 6.38
C ALA A 100 1.16 10.48 7.71
N ARG A 101 1.52 11.75 7.78
CA ARG A 101 1.35 12.53 9.01
C ARG A 101 -0.12 12.67 9.39
N LYS A 102 -0.97 12.90 8.41
CA LYS A 102 -2.41 12.98 8.66
C LYS A 102 -2.94 11.65 9.19
N LEU A 103 -2.51 10.58 8.59
CA LEU A 103 -2.96 9.26 9.01
C LEU A 103 -2.48 8.95 10.42
N ALA A 104 -1.25 9.31 10.72
CA ALA A 104 -0.70 9.08 12.06
C ALA A 104 -1.47 9.86 13.12
N SER A 105 -1.93 11.07 12.79
CA SER A 105 -2.68 11.87 13.74
C SER A 105 -4.07 11.28 14.01
N VAL A 106 -4.68 10.66 13.02
CA VAL A 106 -5.95 9.95 13.20
C VAL A 106 -5.71 8.65 13.95
N ASN A 107 -4.59 8.00 13.65
CA ASN A 107 -4.14 6.83 14.38
C ASN A 107 -5.15 5.69 14.36
N CYS A 108 -5.68 5.42 13.18
CA CYS A 108 -6.70 4.39 13.05
C CYS A 108 -6.18 3.02 13.46
N SER A 109 -5.11 2.54 12.82
CA SER A 109 -4.60 1.22 13.12
C SER A 109 -3.65 1.23 14.30
N GLY A 110 -2.97 2.35 14.52
CA GLY A 110 -1.99 2.44 15.60
C GLY A 110 -2.60 2.30 16.97
N SER A 111 -3.83 2.76 17.15
CA SER A 111 -4.50 2.65 18.42
C SER A 111 -5.24 1.32 18.58
N GLY A 112 -5.27 0.50 17.54
CA GLY A 112 -5.99 -0.76 17.58
C GLY A 112 -7.48 -0.61 17.69
N LYS A 113 -8.01 0.52 17.30
CA LYS A 113 -9.42 0.78 17.43
C LYS A 113 -10.24 0.06 16.39
N ALA A 114 -11.49 -0.11 16.72
CA ALA A 114 -12.42 -0.79 15.86
C ALA A 114 -12.73 0.01 14.60
N VAL A 115 -12.26 1.23 14.50
CA VAL A 115 -12.54 2.06 13.33
C VAL A 115 -12.01 1.47 12.04
N CYS A 116 -11.13 0.51 12.13
CA CYS A 116 -10.62 -0.16 10.94
C CYS A 116 -11.56 -1.22 10.39
N ILE A 117 -12.70 -1.33 10.93
CA ILE A 117 -13.68 -2.33 10.49
C ILE A 117 -14.16 -2.07 9.08
#